data_fca52bc5887173bedd42a6b6bcb0d37a
#
_entry.id   fca52bc5887173bedd42a6b6bcb0d37a
#
_cell.length_a   1.000
_cell.length_b   1.000
_cell.length_c   1.000
_cell.angle_alpha   90.00
_cell.angle_beta   90.00
_cell.angle_gamma   90.00
#
_symmetry.space_group_name_H-M   'P 1'
#
loop_
_entity.id
_entity.type
_entity.pdbx_description
1 polymer ?
#
loop_
_entity_poly.entity_id
_entity_poly.type
_entity_poly.pdbx_seq_one_letter_code
_entity_poly.pdbx_strand_id
1 'polypeptide(L)'
;MSLDLEILAPTDRPVLLGISAADILDYAQGVLDQLGYKVHTATTRDEFLDRFSRVQYEIILLEDTFGGVPPDQNESLQTLQQMPMGQRRHATILLISDTLPSLDALTAFQQSVHATINRNDLDKLMLIIQQVVNDNTLFLNTYRDVQRNIAQGKR
;
A
#
# COMPACT_ATOMS: atom_id res chain seq x y z
N MET A 1 8.29 21.31 0.18
CA MET A 1 8.59 19.89 -0.12
C MET A 1 10.01 19.78 -0.63
N SER A 2 10.78 18.90 -0.06
CA SER A 2 12.17 18.71 -0.49
C SER A 2 12.22 17.81 -1.71
N LEU A 3 12.93 18.25 -2.77
CA LEU A 3 13.14 17.43 -3.96
C LEU A 3 13.95 16.17 -3.65
N ASP A 4 14.78 16.22 -2.63
CA ASP A 4 15.64 15.09 -2.26
C ASP A 4 14.84 13.86 -1.84
N LEU A 5 13.64 14.07 -1.27
CA LEU A 5 12.77 12.98 -0.84
C LEU A 5 12.17 12.19 -2.00
N GLU A 6 12.16 12.78 -3.18
CA GLU A 6 11.56 12.16 -4.37
C GLU A 6 12.58 11.47 -5.25
N ILE A 7 13.85 11.60 -4.96
CA ILE A 7 14.90 10.94 -5.73
C ILE A 7 15.03 9.50 -5.26
N LEU A 8 14.80 8.59 -6.19
CA LEU A 8 14.90 7.15 -5.94
C LEU A 8 16.04 6.56 -6.75
N ALA A 9 16.87 5.75 -6.10
CA ALA A 9 17.84 4.93 -6.79
C ALA A 9 17.13 3.74 -7.45
N PRO A 10 17.71 3.13 -8.50
CA PRO A 10 17.09 1.98 -9.16
C PRO A 10 16.85 0.78 -8.26
N THR A 11 17.60 0.66 -7.16
CA THR A 11 17.48 -0.43 -6.21
C THR A 11 16.53 -0.09 -5.05
N ASP A 12 16.01 1.13 -4.97
CA ASP A 12 15.12 1.53 -3.90
C ASP A 12 13.76 0.84 -4.06
N ARG A 13 13.17 0.50 -2.90
CA ARG A 13 11.84 -0.11 -2.83
C ARG A 13 10.90 0.91 -2.20
N PRO A 14 10.18 1.70 -3.00
CA PRO A 14 9.42 2.82 -2.48
C PRO A 14 8.11 2.41 -1.85
N VAL A 15 7.78 3.06 -0.74
CA VAL A 15 6.52 2.90 -0.01
C VAL A 15 5.91 4.27 0.21
N LEU A 16 4.59 4.37 0.05
CA LEU A 16 3.85 5.60 0.32
C LEU A 16 2.95 5.41 1.54
N LEU A 17 3.09 6.32 2.51
CA LEU A 17 2.27 6.34 3.71
C LEU A 17 1.28 7.50 3.64
N GLY A 18 -0.01 7.19 3.62
CA GLY A 18 -1.08 8.17 3.77
C GLY A 18 -1.69 8.05 5.17
N ILE A 19 -1.04 8.67 6.15
CA ILE A 19 -1.40 8.54 7.56
C ILE A 19 -1.44 9.93 8.18
N SER A 20 -2.58 10.30 8.75
CA SER A 20 -2.77 11.59 9.41
C SER A 20 -2.34 11.59 10.88
N ALA A 21 -2.47 10.45 11.56
CA ALA A 21 -2.10 10.32 12.97
C ALA A 21 -0.58 10.25 13.11
N ALA A 22 0.04 11.25 13.76
CA ALA A 22 1.49 11.38 13.83
C ALA A 22 2.17 10.20 14.52
N ASP A 23 1.57 9.65 15.57
CA ASP A 23 2.11 8.50 16.30
C ASP A 23 2.12 7.24 15.43
N ILE A 24 1.07 7.01 14.67
CA ILE A 24 0.99 5.88 13.74
C ILE A 24 1.98 6.06 12.60
N LEU A 25 2.08 7.27 12.07
CA LEU A 25 3.02 7.59 10.99
C LEU A 25 4.46 7.29 11.39
N ASP A 26 4.87 7.76 12.57
CA ASP A 26 6.23 7.54 13.07
C ASP A 26 6.51 6.07 13.29
N TYR A 27 5.56 5.34 13.85
CA TYR A 27 5.71 3.90 14.08
C TYR A 27 5.81 3.13 12.77
N ALA A 28 4.92 3.41 11.82
CA ALA A 28 4.92 2.74 10.52
C ALA A 28 6.19 3.04 9.73
N GLN A 29 6.66 4.28 9.77
CA GLN A 29 7.90 4.67 9.11
C GLN A 29 9.09 3.89 9.67
N GLY A 30 9.17 3.76 10.98
CA GLY A 30 10.23 2.99 11.63
C GLY A 30 10.23 1.53 11.24
N VAL A 31 9.05 0.91 11.18
CA VAL A 31 8.91 -0.49 10.77
C VAL A 31 9.38 -0.69 9.33
N LEU A 32 8.95 0.18 8.42
CA LEU A 32 9.30 0.06 7.01
C LEU A 32 10.77 0.36 6.76
N ASP A 33 11.36 1.31 7.50
CA ASP A 33 12.80 1.57 7.43
C ASP A 33 13.60 0.32 7.83
N GLN A 34 13.18 -0.36 8.89
CA GLN A 34 13.83 -1.60 9.34
C GLN A 34 13.72 -2.72 8.30
N LEU A 35 12.65 -2.73 7.52
CA LEU A 35 12.46 -3.71 6.44
C LEU A 35 13.20 -3.36 5.16
N GLY A 36 13.90 -2.22 5.12
CA GLY A 36 14.71 -1.82 3.99
C GLY A 36 14.00 -1.05 2.89
N TYR A 37 12.80 -0.54 3.17
CA TYR A 37 12.05 0.26 2.21
C TYR A 37 12.46 1.73 2.23
N LYS A 38 12.29 2.39 1.09
CA LYS A 38 12.40 3.84 0.99
C LYS A 38 11.02 4.44 1.23
N VAL A 39 10.86 5.16 2.33
CA VAL A 39 9.54 5.63 2.78
C VAL A 39 9.29 7.06 2.34
N HIS A 40 8.18 7.26 1.62
CA HIS A 40 7.63 8.57 1.34
C HIS A 40 6.36 8.76 2.17
N THR A 41 6.15 9.94 2.69
CA THR A 41 4.97 10.26 3.51
C THR A 41 4.12 11.32 2.84
N ALA A 42 2.82 11.26 3.08
CA ALA A 42 1.88 12.29 2.67
C ALA A 42 0.99 12.62 3.86
N THR A 43 0.74 13.90 4.09
CA THR A 43 -0.12 14.36 5.19
C THR A 43 -1.45 14.92 4.69
N THR A 44 -1.55 15.18 3.40
CA THR A 44 -2.77 15.69 2.77
C THR A 44 -3.15 14.82 1.57
N ARG A 45 -4.42 14.88 1.18
CA ARG A 45 -4.90 14.21 -0.02
C ARG A 45 -4.11 14.63 -1.26
N ASP A 46 -3.90 15.93 -1.43
CA ASP A 46 -3.23 16.44 -2.63
C ASP A 46 -1.78 15.97 -2.70
N GLU A 47 -1.09 15.95 -1.58
CA GLU A 47 0.28 15.42 -1.51
C GLU A 47 0.30 13.92 -1.83
N PHE A 48 -0.65 13.16 -1.28
CA PHE A 48 -0.75 11.74 -1.56
C PHE A 48 -0.95 11.47 -3.05
N LEU A 49 -1.90 12.14 -3.66
CA LEU A 49 -2.21 11.94 -5.07
C LEU A 49 -1.07 12.41 -5.99
N ASP A 50 -0.40 13.49 -5.63
CA ASP A 50 0.75 13.97 -6.39
C ASP A 50 1.89 12.94 -6.36
N ARG A 51 2.26 12.45 -5.19
CA ARG A 51 3.31 11.44 -5.08
C ARG A 51 2.92 10.15 -5.78
N PHE A 52 1.69 9.72 -5.60
CA PHE A 52 1.18 8.50 -6.22
C PHE A 52 1.23 8.57 -7.75
N SER A 53 0.98 9.74 -8.33
CA SER A 53 1.03 9.93 -9.79
C SER A 53 2.45 9.90 -10.37
N ARG A 54 3.47 10.14 -9.55
CA ARG A 54 4.86 10.29 -10.01
C ARG A 54 5.71 9.05 -9.78
N VAL A 55 5.36 8.22 -8.80
CA VAL A 55 6.19 7.09 -8.38
C VAL A 55 5.35 5.83 -8.36
N GLN A 56 5.92 4.75 -8.85
CA GLN A 56 5.30 3.42 -8.77
C GLN A 56 5.74 2.76 -7.47
N TYR A 57 4.87 2.81 -6.46
CA TYR A 57 5.17 2.29 -5.13
C TYR A 57 4.97 0.78 -5.05
N GLU A 58 5.80 0.12 -4.26
CA GLU A 58 5.63 -1.32 -3.96
C GLU A 58 4.57 -1.55 -2.89
N ILE A 59 4.49 -0.63 -1.92
CA ILE A 59 3.51 -0.71 -0.84
C ILE A 59 2.85 0.65 -0.70
N ILE A 60 1.54 0.62 -0.47
CA ILE A 60 0.77 1.80 -0.09
C ILE A 60 0.05 1.47 1.20
N LEU A 61 0.32 2.23 2.25
CA LEU A 61 -0.29 2.08 3.56
C LEU A 61 -1.13 3.33 3.81
N LEU A 62 -2.45 3.16 3.84
CA LEU A 62 -3.39 4.28 3.89
C LEU A 62 -4.35 4.10 5.06
N GLU A 63 -4.57 5.17 5.85
CA GLU A 63 -5.67 5.21 6.82
C GLU A 63 -7.00 5.40 6.10
N ASP A 64 -8.04 4.70 6.54
CA ASP A 64 -9.39 4.89 5.97
C ASP A 64 -9.95 6.28 6.28
N THR A 65 -9.47 6.93 7.32
CA THR A 65 -9.82 8.31 7.68
C THR A 65 -8.74 9.33 7.32
N PHE A 66 -7.89 9.01 6.37
CA PHE A 66 -6.80 9.89 5.96
C PHE A 66 -7.31 11.26 5.51
N GLY A 67 -6.67 12.31 6.01
CA GLY A 67 -7.12 13.68 5.75
C GLY A 67 -8.18 14.18 6.71
N GLY A 68 -8.53 13.39 7.74
CA GLY A 68 -9.54 13.75 8.74
C GLY A 68 -10.97 13.64 8.24
N VAL A 69 -11.21 12.83 7.20
CA VAL A 69 -12.55 12.63 6.63
C VAL A 69 -13.03 11.21 6.90
N PRO A 70 -14.35 10.96 6.88
CA PRO A 70 -14.87 9.60 6.96
C PRO A 70 -14.40 8.72 5.80
N PRO A 71 -14.38 7.39 5.97
CA PRO A 71 -13.89 6.49 4.90
C PRO A 71 -14.62 6.64 3.56
N ASP A 72 -15.93 6.93 3.59
CA ASP A 72 -16.71 7.12 2.37
C ASP A 72 -16.40 8.44 1.65
N GLN A 73 -15.67 9.35 2.28
CA GLN A 73 -15.23 10.62 1.69
C GLN A 73 -13.73 10.65 1.44
N ASN A 74 -13.04 9.54 1.62
CA ASN A 74 -11.60 9.45 1.41
C ASN A 74 -11.28 9.31 -0.08
N GLU A 75 -10.94 10.43 -0.72
CA GLU A 75 -10.67 10.46 -2.16
C GLU A 75 -9.39 9.71 -2.53
N SER A 76 -8.41 9.66 -1.63
CA SER A 76 -7.19 8.86 -1.85
C SER A 76 -7.54 7.38 -1.96
N LEU A 77 -8.39 6.89 -1.05
CA LEU A 77 -8.86 5.52 -1.08
C LEU A 77 -9.70 5.24 -2.34
N GLN A 78 -10.60 6.16 -2.70
CA GLN A 78 -11.42 6.02 -3.90
C GLN A 78 -10.57 5.93 -5.16
N THR A 79 -9.51 6.73 -5.24
CA THR A 79 -8.57 6.68 -6.36
C THR A 79 -7.92 5.30 -6.49
N LEU A 80 -7.47 4.73 -5.36
CA LEU A 80 -6.90 3.39 -5.36
C LEU A 80 -7.92 2.33 -5.76
N GLN A 81 -9.16 2.47 -5.29
CA GLN A 81 -10.23 1.51 -5.59
C GLN A 81 -10.62 1.50 -7.06
N GLN A 82 -10.50 2.64 -7.73
CA GLN A 82 -10.88 2.80 -9.13
C GLN A 82 -9.72 2.53 -10.09
N MET A 83 -8.54 2.25 -9.58
CA MET A 83 -7.35 2.07 -10.39
C MET A 83 -7.46 0.79 -11.24
N PRO A 84 -7.10 0.85 -12.54
CA PRO A 84 -7.10 -0.35 -13.39
C PRO A 84 -6.20 -1.47 -12.85
N MET A 85 -6.59 -2.72 -13.09
CA MET A 85 -5.87 -3.89 -12.59
C MET A 85 -4.40 -3.91 -13.02
N GLY A 86 -4.09 -3.43 -14.21
CA GLY A 86 -2.70 -3.38 -14.68
C GLY A 86 -1.81 -2.50 -13.83
N GLN A 87 -2.35 -1.43 -13.27
CA GLN A 87 -1.62 -0.53 -12.35
C GLN A 87 -1.61 -1.08 -10.93
N ARG A 88 -2.72 -1.67 -10.49
CA ARG A 88 -2.85 -2.19 -9.12
C ARG A 88 -1.91 -3.35 -8.82
N ARG A 89 -1.51 -4.11 -9.84
CA ARG A 89 -0.65 -5.28 -9.66
C ARG A 89 0.73 -4.95 -9.11
N HIS A 90 1.17 -3.71 -9.28
CA HIS A 90 2.52 -3.32 -8.86
C HIS A 90 2.60 -2.87 -7.42
N ALA A 91 1.47 -2.57 -6.80
CA ALA A 91 1.42 -2.07 -5.44
C ALA A 91 0.65 -3.02 -4.53
N THR A 92 1.20 -3.28 -3.35
CA THR A 92 0.48 -3.95 -2.27
C THR A 92 -0.18 -2.88 -1.42
N ILE A 93 -1.51 -2.85 -1.40
CA ILE A 93 -2.30 -1.81 -0.73
C ILE A 93 -2.84 -2.35 0.58
N LEU A 94 -2.48 -1.70 1.69
CA LEU A 94 -2.95 -2.04 3.02
C LEU A 94 -3.73 -0.85 3.59
N LEU A 95 -4.90 -1.14 4.17
CA LEU A 95 -5.78 -0.13 4.73
C LEU A 95 -5.80 -0.24 6.25
N ILE A 96 -5.45 0.85 6.95
CA ILE A 96 -5.52 0.93 8.41
C ILE A 96 -6.89 1.46 8.79
N SER A 97 -7.57 0.78 9.71
CA SER A 97 -8.93 1.14 10.13
C SER A 97 -9.12 0.96 11.63
N ASP A 98 -9.99 1.78 12.22
CA ASP A 98 -10.42 1.59 13.61
C ASP A 98 -11.51 0.55 13.74
N THR A 99 -12.24 0.27 12.67
CA THR A 99 -13.48 -0.51 12.73
C THR A 99 -13.43 -1.84 11.98
N LEU A 100 -12.54 -1.96 11.00
CA LEU A 100 -12.44 -3.17 10.19
C LEU A 100 -11.48 -4.18 10.82
N PRO A 101 -11.76 -5.48 10.73
CA PRO A 101 -10.86 -6.51 11.28
C PRO A 101 -9.58 -6.63 10.44
N SER A 102 -8.49 -7.04 11.10
CA SER A 102 -7.22 -7.28 10.42
C SER A 102 -7.26 -8.59 9.64
N LEU A 103 -6.63 -8.59 8.46
CA LEU A 103 -6.38 -9.78 7.63
C LEU A 103 -7.65 -10.59 7.31
N ASP A 104 -8.78 -9.90 7.20
CA ASP A 104 -10.04 -10.53 6.79
C ASP A 104 -10.17 -10.41 5.27
N ALA A 105 -10.15 -11.53 4.57
CA ALA A 105 -10.14 -11.55 3.12
C ALA A 105 -11.40 -10.93 2.50
N LEU A 106 -12.56 -11.15 3.11
CA LEU A 106 -13.81 -10.58 2.61
C LEU A 106 -13.81 -9.06 2.77
N THR A 107 -13.37 -8.56 3.92
CA THR A 107 -13.26 -7.13 4.18
C THR A 107 -12.31 -6.47 3.20
N ALA A 108 -11.13 -7.08 2.96
CA ALA A 108 -10.17 -6.56 2.00
C ALA A 108 -10.76 -6.51 0.59
N PHE A 109 -11.47 -7.54 0.19
CA PHE A 109 -12.14 -7.59 -1.10
C PHE A 109 -13.19 -6.48 -1.23
N GLN A 110 -14.01 -6.28 -0.19
CA GLN A 110 -15.03 -5.23 -0.18
C GLN A 110 -14.42 -3.82 -0.28
N GLN A 111 -13.26 -3.62 0.31
CA GLN A 111 -12.53 -2.35 0.26
C GLN A 111 -11.64 -2.22 -0.97
N SER A 112 -11.53 -3.26 -1.78
CA SER A 112 -10.66 -3.31 -2.95
C SER A 112 -9.19 -3.04 -2.60
N VAL A 113 -8.72 -3.61 -1.50
CA VAL A 113 -7.33 -3.53 -1.05
C VAL A 113 -6.78 -4.95 -0.85
N HIS A 114 -5.47 -5.08 -0.66
CA HIS A 114 -4.85 -6.40 -0.45
C HIS A 114 -5.08 -6.91 0.96
N ALA A 115 -5.06 -6.00 1.94
CA ALA A 115 -5.31 -6.37 3.33
C ALA A 115 -5.81 -5.17 4.13
N THR A 116 -6.53 -5.46 5.21
CA THR A 116 -6.92 -4.47 6.21
C THR A 116 -6.14 -4.72 7.49
N ILE A 117 -5.86 -3.64 8.22
CA ILE A 117 -5.16 -3.69 9.51
C ILE A 117 -5.96 -2.86 10.50
N ASN A 118 -6.44 -3.51 11.57
CA ASN A 118 -7.09 -2.78 12.66
C ASN A 118 -6.00 -2.07 13.48
N ARG A 119 -6.29 -0.86 13.96
CA ARG A 119 -5.34 -0.09 14.77
C ARG A 119 -4.86 -0.85 16.01
N ASN A 120 -5.71 -1.71 16.57
CA ASN A 120 -5.35 -2.51 17.72
C ASN A 120 -4.26 -3.55 17.43
N ASP A 121 -4.01 -3.85 16.16
CA ASP A 121 -3.02 -4.83 15.73
C ASP A 121 -1.76 -4.20 15.16
N LEU A 122 -1.58 -2.89 15.32
CA LEU A 122 -0.40 -2.19 14.78
C LEU A 122 0.92 -2.68 15.37
N ASP A 123 0.90 -3.25 16.57
CA ASP A 123 2.09 -3.88 17.15
C ASP A 123 2.60 -5.06 16.34
N LYS A 124 1.76 -5.62 15.47
CA LYS A 124 2.12 -6.73 14.57
C LYS A 124 2.38 -6.27 13.14
N LEU A 125 2.52 -4.97 12.93
CA LEU A 125 2.61 -4.38 11.58
C LEU A 125 3.72 -5.00 10.75
N MET A 126 4.90 -5.23 11.32
CA MET A 126 6.03 -5.81 10.59
C MET A 126 5.68 -7.20 10.03
N LEU A 127 5.10 -8.06 10.86
CA LEU A 127 4.71 -9.41 10.44
C LEU A 127 3.61 -9.37 9.39
N ILE A 128 2.64 -8.48 9.56
CA ILE A 128 1.52 -8.33 8.62
C ILE A 128 2.05 -7.88 7.25
N ILE A 129 2.92 -6.88 7.22
CA ILE A 129 3.50 -6.40 5.97
C ILE A 129 4.26 -7.52 5.26
N GLN A 130 5.11 -8.23 5.98
CA GLN A 130 5.89 -9.32 5.39
C GLN A 130 5.00 -10.41 4.80
N GLN A 131 3.96 -10.79 5.51
CA GLN A 131 3.02 -11.81 5.03
C GLN A 131 2.27 -11.34 3.79
N VAL A 132 1.70 -10.15 3.82
CA VAL A 132 0.88 -9.64 2.71
C VAL A 132 1.74 -9.40 1.47
N VAL A 133 2.94 -8.86 1.63
CA VAL A 133 3.85 -8.64 0.51
C VAL A 133 4.29 -9.96 -0.10
N ASN A 134 4.61 -10.97 0.71
CA ASN A 134 4.97 -12.29 0.20
C ASN A 134 3.82 -12.93 -0.57
N ASP A 135 2.61 -12.86 -0.06
CA ASP A 135 1.43 -13.41 -0.72
C ASP A 135 1.18 -12.73 -2.06
N ASN A 136 1.29 -11.41 -2.11
CA ASN A 136 1.09 -10.66 -3.34
C ASN A 136 2.20 -10.94 -4.36
N THR A 137 3.45 -11.03 -3.91
CA THR A 137 4.59 -11.34 -4.77
C THR A 137 4.44 -12.74 -5.37
N LEU A 138 4.04 -13.71 -4.57
CA LEU A 138 3.81 -15.07 -5.05
C LEU A 138 2.71 -15.11 -6.10
N PHE A 139 1.60 -14.41 -5.87
CA PHE A 139 0.51 -14.31 -6.82
C PHE A 139 0.99 -13.70 -8.14
N LEU A 140 1.74 -12.59 -8.09
CA LEU A 140 2.25 -11.92 -9.28
C LEU A 140 3.22 -12.79 -10.07
N ASN A 141 4.08 -13.53 -9.40
CA ASN A 141 5.01 -14.43 -10.07
C ASN A 141 4.25 -15.55 -10.79
N THR A 142 3.27 -16.14 -10.16
CA THR A 142 2.42 -17.16 -10.77
C THR A 142 1.70 -16.61 -11.99
N TYR A 143 1.14 -15.42 -11.89
CA TYR A 143 0.45 -14.78 -12.99
C TYR A 143 1.39 -14.53 -14.18
N ARG A 144 2.61 -14.04 -13.92
CA ARG A 144 3.60 -13.79 -14.96
C ARG A 144 4.04 -15.09 -15.64
N ASP A 145 4.21 -16.16 -14.88
CA ASP A 145 4.58 -17.46 -15.43
C ASP A 145 3.48 -18.02 -16.33
N VAL A 146 2.23 -17.90 -15.93
CA VAL A 146 1.09 -18.32 -16.77
C VAL A 146 1.06 -17.53 -18.07
N GLN A 147 1.19 -16.21 -18.00
CA GLN A 147 1.21 -15.37 -19.20
C GLN A 147 2.37 -15.72 -20.12
N ARG A 148 3.55 -15.96 -19.58
CA ARG A 148 4.72 -16.35 -20.36
C ARG A 148 4.49 -17.66 -21.08
N ASN A 149 3.94 -18.64 -20.39
CA ASN A 149 3.65 -19.95 -20.97
C ASN A 149 2.65 -19.86 -22.10
N ILE A 150 1.60 -19.05 -21.95
CA ILE A 150 0.62 -18.80 -23.00
C ILE A 150 1.29 -18.16 -24.21
N ALA A 151 2.11 -17.13 -24.00
CA ALA A 151 2.79 -16.43 -25.09
C ALA A 151 3.76 -17.34 -25.85
N GLN A 152 4.30 -18.37 -25.19
CA GLN A 152 5.21 -19.36 -25.81
C GLN A 152 4.47 -20.59 -26.36
N GLY A 153 3.13 -20.59 -26.33
CA GLY A 153 2.36 -21.74 -26.77
C GLY A 153 2.37 -22.93 -25.82
N LYS A 154 2.80 -22.75 -24.59
CA LYS A 154 2.79 -23.78 -23.58
C LYS A 154 1.50 -23.79 -22.79
N ARG A 155 1.14 -24.94 -22.26
CA ARG A 155 -0.07 -25.09 -21.45
C ARG A 155 0.27 -25.70 -20.11
#